data_77b208291f7013198a8a61a04e5f8d30
#
_entry.id   77b208291f7013198a8a61a04e5f8d30
#
_cell.length_a   1.000
_cell.length_b   1.000
_cell.length_c   1.000
_cell.angle_alpha   90.00
_cell.angle_beta   90.00
_cell.angle_gamma   90.00
#
_symmetry.space_group_name_H-M   'P 1'
#
loop_
_entity.id
_entity.type
_entity.pdbx_description
1 polymer ?
#
loop_
_entity_poly.entity_id
_entity_poly.type
_entity_poly.pdbx_seq_one_letter_code
_entity_poly.pdbx_strand_id
1 'polypeptide(L)'
;MGRLIIAEKHSVAQAIAAALGGGKAEDGWIGCGADAVTWAQGHLVDLLTPDEYQDRGWDKWSMDALPLDPTGGWKWKVNRQRGADRQYRVVAGLLKSDAYDVLVNACDPDREGESIFHRIVSYAGTRKPMLRLWVASLEEDAIRNALDSMRSEDEYRGLAEAADIRAKADWLIGMNASRAYTLVYHRRM
;
A
#
# COMPACT_ATOMS: atom_id res chain seq x y z
N MET A 1 23.03 -7.69 -7.83
CA MET A 1 21.71 -7.84 -7.20
C MET A 1 21.14 -6.46 -7.00
N GLY A 2 20.03 -6.17 -7.65
CA GLY A 2 19.36 -4.88 -7.54
C GLY A 2 18.24 -4.89 -6.48
N ARG A 3 18.05 -3.77 -5.80
CA ARG A 3 16.96 -3.58 -4.82
C ARG A 3 15.90 -2.67 -5.43
N LEU A 4 14.62 -3.02 -5.22
CA LEU A 4 13.51 -2.13 -5.47
C LEU A 4 13.03 -1.54 -4.15
N ILE A 5 13.23 -0.26 -3.95
CA ILE A 5 12.87 0.47 -2.74
C ILE A 5 11.55 1.18 -2.99
N ILE A 6 10.54 0.93 -2.15
CA ILE A 6 9.21 1.52 -2.27
C ILE A 6 8.98 2.45 -1.08
N ALA A 7 8.94 3.74 -1.34
CA ALA A 7 8.61 4.78 -0.37
C ALA A 7 7.11 5.09 -0.37
N GLU A 8 6.61 5.75 0.65
CA GLU A 8 5.22 6.19 0.68
C GLU A 8 4.97 7.42 -0.20
N LYS A 9 5.92 8.35 -0.22
CA LYS A 9 5.79 9.66 -0.90
C LYS A 9 6.98 9.94 -1.80
N HIS A 10 6.75 10.71 -2.86
CA HIS A 10 7.81 11.11 -3.80
C HIS A 10 8.98 11.82 -3.11
N SER A 11 8.72 12.70 -2.14
CA SER A 11 9.79 13.40 -1.40
C SER A 11 10.71 12.45 -0.62
N VAL A 12 10.16 11.39 -0.04
CA VAL A 12 10.92 10.34 0.64
C VAL A 12 11.76 9.55 -0.37
N ALA A 13 11.17 9.21 -1.52
CA ALA A 13 11.89 8.53 -2.60
C ALA A 13 13.08 9.37 -3.11
N GLN A 14 12.90 10.69 -3.26
CA GLN A 14 13.98 11.59 -3.66
C GLN A 14 15.10 11.64 -2.62
N ALA A 15 14.77 11.72 -1.32
CA ALA A 15 15.76 11.73 -0.26
C ALA A 15 16.56 10.42 -0.21
N ILE A 16 15.89 9.27 -0.36
CA ILE A 16 16.55 7.96 -0.42
C ILE A 16 17.45 7.87 -1.67
N ALA A 17 16.97 8.32 -2.83
CA ALA A 17 17.79 8.33 -4.05
C ALA A 17 19.03 9.22 -3.90
N ALA A 18 18.92 10.38 -3.26
CA ALA A 18 20.06 11.26 -2.95
C ALA A 18 21.07 10.57 -2.03
N ALA A 19 20.62 9.91 -0.97
CA ALA A 19 21.46 9.15 -0.04
C ALA A 19 22.20 7.97 -0.71
N LEU A 20 21.61 7.39 -1.78
CA LEU A 20 22.23 6.37 -2.62
C LEU A 20 23.25 6.92 -3.63
N GLY A 21 23.52 8.23 -3.62
CA GLY A 21 24.46 8.89 -4.53
C GLY A 21 23.79 9.57 -5.72
N GLY A 22 22.48 9.71 -5.69
CA GLY A 22 21.66 10.29 -6.75
C GLY A 22 21.22 9.25 -7.79
N GLY A 23 20.40 9.70 -8.74
CA GLY A 23 19.87 8.80 -9.75
C GLY A 23 19.23 9.52 -10.93
N LYS A 24 18.86 8.75 -11.95
CA LYS A 24 18.13 9.24 -13.11
C LYS A 24 16.62 9.17 -12.84
N ALA A 25 15.96 10.32 -12.89
CA ALA A 25 14.51 10.39 -12.76
C ALA A 25 13.84 9.79 -14.01
N GLU A 26 12.91 8.90 -13.76
CA GLU A 26 12.06 8.25 -14.75
C GLU A 26 10.57 8.52 -14.42
N ASP A 27 9.67 8.04 -15.25
CA ASP A 27 8.25 8.21 -14.99
C ASP A 27 7.78 7.31 -13.83
N GLY A 28 7.59 7.91 -12.65
CA GLY A 28 7.11 7.22 -11.44
C GLY A 28 8.18 6.49 -10.62
N TRP A 29 9.47 6.62 -10.95
CA TRP A 29 10.58 6.02 -10.20
C TRP A 29 11.92 6.73 -10.46
N ILE A 30 12.95 6.41 -9.71
CA ILE A 30 14.32 6.94 -9.83
C ILE A 30 15.28 5.76 -9.91
N GLY A 31 16.06 5.68 -11.00
CA GLY A 31 17.10 4.65 -11.17
C GLY A 31 18.39 5.06 -10.47
N CYS A 32 18.87 4.29 -9.50
CA CYS A 32 20.07 4.54 -8.70
C CYS A 32 21.10 3.41 -8.91
N GLY A 33 21.79 3.40 -10.05
CA GLY A 33 22.72 2.32 -10.39
C GLY A 33 22.01 0.99 -10.59
N ALA A 34 22.31 0.00 -9.74
CA ALA A 34 21.61 -1.29 -9.74
C ALA A 34 20.25 -1.24 -9.04
N ASP A 35 20.04 -0.25 -8.17
CA ASP A 35 18.82 -0.08 -7.40
C ASP A 35 17.81 0.83 -8.11
N ALA A 36 16.54 0.72 -7.72
CA ALA A 36 15.48 1.65 -8.09
C ALA A 36 14.69 2.10 -6.86
N VAL A 37 14.28 3.35 -6.86
CA VAL A 37 13.42 3.92 -5.83
C VAL A 37 12.12 4.37 -6.48
N THR A 38 10.99 3.88 -5.98
CA THR A 38 9.64 4.28 -6.40
C THR A 38 8.80 4.68 -5.19
N TRP A 39 7.57 5.10 -5.40
CA TRP A 39 6.70 5.56 -4.31
C TRP A 39 5.23 5.19 -4.54
N ALA A 40 4.46 5.19 -3.47
CA ALA A 40 3.07 4.78 -3.49
C ALA A 40 2.06 5.91 -3.73
N GLN A 41 2.38 7.17 -3.42
CA GLN A 41 1.43 8.30 -3.41
C GLN A 41 0.19 8.04 -2.53
N GLY A 42 0.37 7.41 -1.36
CA GLY A 42 -0.70 6.92 -0.51
C GLY A 42 -1.19 5.53 -0.94
N HIS A 43 -2.47 5.22 -0.70
CA HIS A 43 -3.01 3.89 -1.05
C HIS A 43 -3.18 3.70 -2.56
N LEU A 44 -2.34 2.84 -3.16
CA LEU A 44 -2.49 2.39 -4.55
C LEU A 44 -3.46 1.21 -4.68
N VAL A 45 -3.69 0.48 -3.58
CA VAL A 45 -4.57 -0.68 -3.51
C VAL A 45 -5.50 -0.55 -2.32
N ASP A 46 -6.81 -0.66 -2.56
CA ASP A 46 -7.86 -0.52 -1.56
C ASP A 46 -8.78 -1.75 -1.52
N LEU A 47 -9.52 -1.92 -0.42
CA LEU A 47 -10.62 -2.87 -0.36
C LEU A 47 -11.74 -2.46 -1.32
N LEU A 48 -12.43 -3.46 -1.92
CA LEU A 48 -13.64 -3.19 -2.67
C LEU A 48 -14.69 -2.52 -1.77
N THR A 49 -15.41 -1.56 -2.35
CA THR A 49 -16.64 -1.04 -1.71
C THR A 49 -17.79 -2.03 -1.86
N PRO A 50 -18.84 -1.99 -1.05
CA PRO A 50 -19.92 -2.96 -1.11
C PRO A 50 -20.56 -3.13 -2.49
N ASP A 51 -20.76 -2.04 -3.23
CA ASP A 51 -21.33 -2.01 -4.57
C ASP A 51 -20.45 -2.69 -5.64
N GLU A 52 -19.19 -2.90 -5.35
CA GLU A 52 -18.25 -3.58 -6.24
C GLU A 52 -18.21 -5.11 -6.04
N TYR A 53 -18.87 -5.63 -5.00
CA TYR A 53 -19.09 -7.07 -4.80
C TYR A 53 -20.27 -7.55 -5.64
N GLN A 54 -20.05 -7.80 -6.94
CA GLN A 54 -21.07 -8.13 -7.92
C GLN A 54 -21.86 -9.41 -7.59
N ASP A 55 -21.25 -10.33 -6.85
CA ASP A 55 -21.81 -11.63 -6.45
C ASP A 55 -22.66 -11.58 -5.18
N ARG A 56 -22.78 -10.42 -4.51
CA ARG A 56 -23.45 -10.26 -3.21
C ARG A 56 -24.75 -9.46 -3.24
N GLY A 57 -25.05 -8.78 -4.35
CA GLY A 57 -26.23 -7.91 -4.47
C GLY A 57 -26.20 -6.68 -3.55
N TRP A 58 -25.02 -6.26 -3.13
CA TRP A 58 -24.82 -5.13 -2.20
C TRP A 58 -24.82 -3.76 -2.89
N ASP A 59 -25.01 -3.70 -4.18
CA ASP A 59 -25.23 -2.48 -4.95
C ASP A 59 -26.53 -1.77 -4.55
N LYS A 60 -27.55 -2.53 -4.15
CA LYS A 60 -28.82 -1.98 -3.66
C LYS A 60 -28.81 -1.80 -2.14
N TRP A 61 -29.09 -0.58 -1.73
CA TRP A 61 -29.17 -0.25 -0.31
C TRP A 61 -30.53 -0.69 0.26
N SER A 62 -30.52 -1.70 1.12
CA SER A 62 -31.70 -2.16 1.85
C SER A 62 -31.33 -2.62 3.24
N MET A 63 -32.29 -2.57 4.18
CA MET A 63 -32.08 -3.09 5.53
C MET A 63 -31.88 -4.61 5.53
N ASP A 64 -32.50 -5.32 4.58
CA ASP A 64 -32.40 -6.78 4.46
C ASP A 64 -31.02 -7.24 3.97
N ALA A 65 -30.24 -6.34 3.35
CA ALA A 65 -28.87 -6.63 2.95
C ALA A 65 -27.84 -6.50 4.09
N LEU A 66 -28.24 -5.94 5.23
CA LEU A 66 -27.37 -5.77 6.39
C LEU A 66 -27.45 -6.98 7.34
N PRO A 67 -26.33 -7.39 7.94
CA PRO A 67 -25.00 -6.79 7.82
C PRO A 67 -24.28 -7.20 6.53
N LEU A 68 -23.51 -6.26 5.95
CA LEU A 68 -22.56 -6.57 4.88
C LEU A 68 -21.35 -7.27 5.48
N ASP A 69 -21.17 -8.54 5.13
CA ASP A 69 -20.07 -9.36 5.67
C ASP A 69 -19.25 -10.00 4.55
N PRO A 70 -18.08 -9.43 4.20
CA PRO A 70 -17.16 -10.01 3.23
C PRO A 70 -16.20 -11.02 3.85
N THR A 71 -16.39 -11.42 5.12
CA THR A 71 -15.50 -12.37 5.81
C THR A 71 -15.34 -13.65 4.99
N GLY A 72 -14.08 -14.09 4.82
CA GLY A 72 -13.72 -15.21 3.95
C GLY A 72 -13.66 -14.91 2.45
N GLY A 73 -14.00 -13.68 2.02
CA GLY A 73 -13.98 -13.27 0.60
C GLY A 73 -13.58 -11.80 0.39
N TRP A 74 -12.66 -11.28 1.20
CA TRP A 74 -12.12 -9.93 1.02
C TRP A 74 -11.48 -9.77 -0.36
N LYS A 75 -11.88 -8.75 -1.08
CA LYS A 75 -11.36 -8.43 -2.43
C LYS A 75 -10.72 -7.06 -2.44
N TRP A 76 -9.68 -6.92 -3.25
CA TRP A 76 -8.88 -5.70 -3.40
C TRP A 76 -8.98 -5.19 -4.82
N LYS A 77 -8.76 -3.89 -4.98
CA LYS A 77 -8.71 -3.21 -6.29
C LYS A 77 -7.60 -2.17 -6.33
N VAL A 78 -7.15 -1.85 -7.52
CA VAL A 78 -6.30 -0.68 -7.74
C VAL A 78 -7.14 0.58 -7.57
N ASN A 79 -6.63 1.52 -6.77
CA ASN A 79 -7.21 2.85 -6.64
C ASN A 79 -7.06 3.60 -7.96
N ARG A 80 -8.16 4.20 -8.45
CA ARG A 80 -8.18 4.94 -9.71
C ARG A 80 -8.17 6.45 -9.52
N GLN A 81 -8.13 6.92 -8.27
CA GLN A 81 -8.16 8.35 -7.97
C GLN A 81 -6.78 9.00 -8.19
N ARG A 82 -6.78 10.24 -8.66
CA ARG A 82 -5.58 11.11 -8.72
C ARG A 82 -4.35 10.48 -9.39
N GLY A 83 -4.52 9.60 -10.36
CA GLY A 83 -3.40 8.95 -11.06
C GLY A 83 -2.76 7.78 -10.31
N ALA A 84 -3.37 7.30 -9.24
CA ALA A 84 -2.90 6.14 -8.48
C ALA A 84 -2.80 4.86 -9.34
N ASP A 85 -3.71 4.69 -10.29
CA ASP A 85 -3.69 3.58 -11.25
C ASP A 85 -2.46 3.60 -12.17
N ARG A 86 -2.03 4.80 -12.60
CA ARG A 86 -0.79 4.97 -13.37
C ARG A 86 0.42 4.59 -12.53
N GLN A 87 0.51 5.13 -11.32
CA GLN A 87 1.62 4.84 -10.41
C GLN A 87 1.66 3.36 -10.02
N TYR A 88 0.49 2.74 -9.76
CA TYR A 88 0.43 1.30 -9.50
C TYR A 88 0.99 0.48 -10.68
N ARG A 89 0.67 0.83 -11.93
CA ARG A 89 1.23 0.13 -13.12
C ARG A 89 2.74 0.22 -13.17
N VAL A 90 3.33 1.38 -12.84
CA VAL A 90 4.79 1.54 -12.76
C VAL A 90 5.36 0.63 -11.67
N VAL A 91 4.85 0.72 -10.45
CA VAL A 91 5.31 -0.09 -9.32
C VAL A 91 5.15 -1.59 -9.60
N ALA A 92 4.01 -2.01 -10.14
CA ALA A 92 3.75 -3.42 -10.50
C ALA A 92 4.70 -3.93 -11.59
N GLY A 93 5.07 -3.08 -12.56
CA GLY A 93 6.07 -3.39 -13.58
C GLY A 93 7.44 -3.60 -12.96
N LEU A 94 7.87 -2.73 -12.05
CA LEU A 94 9.14 -2.85 -11.34
C LEU A 94 9.18 -4.09 -10.43
N LEU A 95 8.08 -4.39 -9.72
CA LEU A 95 7.95 -5.58 -8.86
C LEU A 95 8.11 -6.90 -9.63
N LYS A 96 7.69 -6.93 -10.89
CA LYS A 96 7.79 -8.10 -11.77
C LYS A 96 9.10 -8.18 -12.54
N SER A 97 9.91 -7.11 -12.53
CA SER A 97 11.18 -7.05 -13.24
C SER A 97 12.22 -7.96 -12.58
N ASP A 98 12.93 -8.75 -13.40
CA ASP A 98 14.06 -9.57 -12.95
C ASP A 98 15.32 -8.75 -12.62
N ALA A 99 15.31 -7.44 -12.85
CA ALA A 99 16.40 -6.55 -12.48
C ALA A 99 16.55 -6.38 -10.95
N TYR A 100 15.49 -6.65 -10.20
CA TYR A 100 15.46 -6.45 -8.75
C TYR A 100 15.16 -7.76 -8.03
N ASP A 101 16.09 -8.20 -7.21
CA ASP A 101 16.00 -9.48 -6.47
C ASP A 101 15.38 -9.31 -5.08
N VAL A 102 15.46 -8.11 -4.52
CA VAL A 102 15.01 -7.78 -3.17
C VAL A 102 14.10 -6.56 -3.19
N LEU A 103 13.00 -6.63 -2.47
CA LEU A 103 12.11 -5.51 -2.22
C LEU A 103 12.45 -4.84 -0.90
N VAL A 104 12.41 -3.51 -0.85
CA VAL A 104 12.67 -2.76 0.37
C VAL A 104 11.45 -1.90 0.69
N ASN A 105 10.83 -2.16 1.84
CA ASN A 105 9.78 -1.32 2.40
C ASN A 105 10.41 -0.08 3.03
N ALA A 106 10.24 1.06 2.40
CA ALA A 106 10.66 2.38 2.88
C ALA A 106 9.44 3.32 3.07
N CYS A 107 8.25 2.77 3.24
CA CYS A 107 7.08 3.54 3.65
C CYS A 107 7.23 4.06 5.08
N ASP A 108 6.40 4.99 5.50
CA ASP A 108 6.48 5.61 6.82
C ASP A 108 6.57 4.54 7.93
N PRO A 109 7.31 4.78 9.02
CA PRO A 109 7.58 3.78 10.06
C PRO A 109 6.39 3.65 11.03
N ASP A 110 5.24 3.25 10.48
CA ASP A 110 4.01 3.04 11.22
C ASP A 110 3.15 1.94 10.57
N ARG A 111 1.97 1.67 11.15
CA ARG A 111 1.02 0.67 10.65
C ARG A 111 0.48 1.00 9.25
N GLU A 112 0.34 2.28 8.94
CA GLU A 112 -0.17 2.73 7.64
C GLU A 112 0.83 2.44 6.53
N GLY A 113 2.11 2.78 6.74
CA GLY A 113 3.18 2.47 5.81
C GLY A 113 3.33 0.97 5.56
N GLU A 114 3.23 0.14 6.61
CA GLU A 114 3.21 -1.32 6.46
C GLU A 114 2.01 -1.78 5.60
N SER A 115 0.83 -1.23 5.87
CA SER A 115 -0.37 -1.53 5.10
C SER A 115 -0.21 -1.20 3.60
N ILE A 116 0.32 -0.02 3.30
CA ILE A 116 0.54 0.45 1.92
C ILE A 116 1.47 -0.51 1.18
N PHE A 117 2.62 -0.81 1.75
CA PHE A 117 3.62 -1.69 1.14
C PHE A 117 3.07 -3.11 0.91
N HIS A 118 2.55 -3.74 1.95
CA HIS A 118 2.08 -5.13 1.88
C HIS A 118 0.91 -5.32 0.93
N ARG A 119 -0.01 -4.35 0.85
CA ARG A 119 -1.11 -4.39 -0.12
C ARG A 119 -0.62 -4.35 -1.55
N ILE A 120 0.34 -3.46 -1.86
CA ILE A 120 0.93 -3.35 -3.20
C ILE A 120 1.61 -4.66 -3.59
N VAL A 121 2.48 -5.19 -2.73
CA VAL A 121 3.26 -6.40 -2.98
C VAL A 121 2.36 -7.63 -3.12
N SER A 122 1.39 -7.80 -2.22
CA SER A 122 0.44 -8.92 -2.24
C SER A 122 -0.46 -8.87 -3.47
N TYR A 123 -0.97 -7.69 -3.84
CA TYR A 123 -1.82 -7.52 -5.02
C TYR A 123 -1.06 -7.73 -6.33
N ALA A 124 0.23 -7.36 -6.37
CA ALA A 124 1.10 -7.64 -7.52
C ALA A 124 1.50 -9.12 -7.64
N GLY A 125 1.35 -9.91 -6.56
CA GLY A 125 1.62 -11.35 -6.53
C GLY A 125 3.10 -11.71 -6.56
N THR A 126 4.00 -10.83 -6.13
CA THR A 126 5.43 -11.11 -6.05
C THR A 126 5.79 -11.84 -4.75
N ARG A 127 6.85 -12.67 -4.80
CA ARG A 127 7.36 -13.44 -3.65
C ARG A 127 8.86 -13.21 -3.40
N LYS A 128 9.38 -12.08 -3.85
CA LYS A 128 10.79 -11.72 -3.64
C LYS A 128 11.06 -11.50 -2.15
N PRO A 129 12.30 -11.75 -1.66
CA PRO A 129 12.72 -11.40 -0.32
C PRO A 129 12.46 -9.92 -0.01
N MET A 130 12.06 -9.62 1.21
CA MET A 130 11.69 -8.27 1.63
C MET A 130 12.53 -7.81 2.81
N LEU A 131 13.00 -6.58 2.75
CA LEU A 131 13.70 -5.87 3.83
C LEU A 131 12.92 -4.62 4.23
N ARG A 132 13.09 -4.23 5.47
CA ARG A 132 12.54 -2.99 6.03
C ARG A 132 13.63 -1.93 6.17
N LEU A 133 13.46 -0.80 5.50
CA LEU A 133 14.22 0.42 5.68
C LEU A 133 13.41 1.36 6.60
N TRP A 134 13.82 1.45 7.85
CA TRP A 134 13.15 2.25 8.87
C TRP A 134 13.70 3.68 8.87
N VAL A 135 13.03 4.58 8.16
CA VAL A 135 13.45 6.00 8.01
C VAL A 135 12.65 6.87 8.96
N ALA A 136 13.27 7.36 10.02
CA ALA A 136 12.65 8.28 10.98
C ALA A 136 12.96 9.76 10.70
N SER A 137 13.99 10.05 9.88
CA SER A 137 14.39 11.40 9.46
C SER A 137 14.81 11.38 7.99
N LEU A 138 14.55 12.46 7.26
CA LEU A 138 14.95 12.63 5.85
C LEU A 138 16.35 13.26 5.70
N GLU A 139 17.09 13.41 6.77
CA GLU A 139 18.50 13.81 6.70
C GLU A 139 19.34 12.70 6.05
N GLU A 140 20.27 13.10 5.20
CA GLU A 140 21.05 12.16 4.36
C GLU A 140 21.79 11.11 5.21
N ASP A 141 22.44 11.54 6.28
CA ASP A 141 23.19 10.63 7.17
C ASP A 141 22.25 9.66 7.90
N ALA A 142 21.06 10.11 8.30
CA ALA A 142 20.07 9.22 8.91
C ALA A 142 19.56 8.15 7.94
N ILE A 143 19.34 8.53 6.68
CA ILE A 143 18.94 7.58 5.63
C ILE A 143 20.07 6.59 5.33
N ARG A 144 21.32 7.03 5.23
CA ARG A 144 22.49 6.17 5.01
C ARG A 144 22.64 5.14 6.14
N ASN A 145 22.55 5.58 7.39
CA ASN A 145 22.59 4.70 8.54
C ASN A 145 21.43 3.67 8.54
N ALA A 146 20.25 4.10 8.12
CA ALA A 146 19.10 3.21 7.97
C ALA A 146 19.31 2.17 6.85
N LEU A 147 19.91 2.57 5.71
CA LEU A 147 20.25 1.67 4.60
C LEU A 147 21.26 0.60 5.02
N ASP A 148 22.21 0.94 5.89
CA ASP A 148 23.22 0.00 6.41
C ASP A 148 22.65 -0.94 7.49
N SER A 149 21.52 -0.56 8.11
CA SER A 149 20.89 -1.29 9.22
C SER A 149 19.52 -1.87 8.87
N MET A 150 19.23 -2.08 7.59
CA MET A 150 17.97 -2.73 7.16
C MET A 150 17.80 -4.10 7.82
N ARG A 151 16.54 -4.44 8.15
CA ARG A 151 16.15 -5.70 8.77
C ARG A 151 15.23 -6.50 7.86
N SER A 152 15.04 -7.78 8.20
CA SER A 152 14.02 -8.58 7.53
C SER A 152 12.63 -7.98 7.77
N GLU A 153 11.81 -7.92 6.73
CA GLU A 153 10.41 -7.48 6.82
C GLU A 153 9.59 -8.38 7.74
N ASP A 154 10.00 -9.64 7.93
CA ASP A 154 9.35 -10.58 8.85
C ASP A 154 9.32 -10.12 10.30
N GLU A 155 10.26 -9.28 10.72
CA GLU A 155 10.29 -8.70 12.07
C GLU A 155 9.12 -7.74 12.31
N TYR A 156 8.53 -7.19 11.23
CA TYR A 156 7.43 -6.22 11.26
C TYR A 156 6.07 -6.83 10.91
N ARG A 157 6.00 -8.16 10.71
CA ARG A 157 4.77 -8.88 10.33
C ARG A 157 3.58 -8.56 11.22
N GLY A 158 3.77 -8.51 12.54
CA GLY A 158 2.71 -8.18 13.49
C GLY A 158 2.12 -6.77 13.27
N LEU A 159 2.94 -5.82 12.81
CA LEU A 159 2.49 -4.46 12.50
C LEU A 159 1.64 -4.45 11.22
N ALA A 160 2.07 -5.18 10.20
CA ALA A 160 1.33 -5.35 8.95
C ALA A 160 -0.02 -6.06 9.15
N GLU A 161 -0.04 -7.13 9.95
CA GLU A 161 -1.26 -7.85 10.31
C GLU A 161 -2.25 -6.96 11.08
N ALA A 162 -1.75 -6.19 12.06
CA ALA A 162 -2.57 -5.24 12.81
C ALA A 162 -3.19 -4.16 11.91
N ALA A 163 -2.45 -3.68 10.91
CA ALA A 163 -2.93 -2.72 9.93
C ALA A 163 -4.03 -3.32 9.03
N ASP A 164 -3.86 -4.55 8.56
CA ASP A 164 -4.85 -5.25 7.74
C ASP A 164 -6.16 -5.52 8.50
N ILE A 165 -6.04 -6.00 9.75
CA ILE A 165 -7.20 -6.25 10.62
C ILE A 165 -7.95 -4.93 10.87
N ARG A 166 -7.24 -3.85 11.17
CA ARG A 166 -7.86 -2.55 11.40
C ARG A 166 -8.63 -2.07 10.16
N ALA A 167 -8.03 -2.14 8.98
CA ALA A 167 -8.68 -1.70 7.75
C ALA A 167 -9.96 -2.50 7.46
N LYS A 168 -9.96 -3.80 7.72
CA LYS A 168 -11.15 -4.66 7.59
C LYS A 168 -12.21 -4.31 8.63
N ALA A 169 -11.82 -4.04 9.88
CA ALA A 169 -12.73 -3.61 10.92
C ALA A 169 -13.35 -2.24 10.61
N ASP A 170 -12.55 -1.28 10.18
CA ASP A 170 -13.03 0.05 9.77
C ASP A 170 -13.99 -0.05 8.58
N TRP A 171 -13.72 -0.93 7.61
CA TRP A 171 -14.64 -1.21 6.51
C TRP A 171 -15.97 -1.80 7.02
N LEU A 172 -15.92 -2.85 7.86
CA LEU A 172 -17.11 -3.51 8.39
C LEU A 172 -18.00 -2.52 9.17
N ILE A 173 -17.41 -1.79 10.08
CA ILE A 173 -18.16 -0.82 10.91
C ILE A 173 -18.65 0.34 10.05
N GLY A 174 -17.77 0.95 9.27
CA GLY A 174 -18.07 2.13 8.47
C GLY A 174 -19.13 1.89 7.41
N MET A 175 -19.01 0.80 6.64
CA MET A 175 -19.96 0.49 5.56
C MET A 175 -21.33 0.11 6.12
N ASN A 176 -21.39 -0.71 7.17
CA ASN A 176 -22.66 -1.10 7.79
C ASN A 176 -23.34 0.06 8.52
N ALA A 177 -22.60 0.80 9.34
CA ALA A 177 -23.17 1.89 10.12
C ALA A 177 -23.67 3.03 9.22
N SER A 178 -22.90 3.44 8.21
CA SER A 178 -23.32 4.50 7.28
C SER A 178 -24.57 4.13 6.49
N ARG A 179 -24.68 2.88 6.02
CA ARG A 179 -25.88 2.40 5.31
C ARG A 179 -27.09 2.30 6.23
N ALA A 180 -26.92 1.70 7.40
CA ALA A 180 -28.00 1.60 8.39
C ALA A 180 -28.53 2.99 8.78
N TYR A 181 -27.63 3.91 9.09
CA TYR A 181 -28.01 5.29 9.44
C TYR A 181 -28.77 5.97 8.29
N THR A 182 -28.26 5.91 7.07
CA THR A 182 -28.89 6.52 5.89
C THR A 182 -30.27 5.93 5.64
N LEU A 183 -30.43 4.60 5.69
CA LEU A 183 -31.71 3.94 5.44
C LEU A 183 -32.76 4.26 6.50
N VAL A 184 -32.35 4.45 7.76
CA VAL A 184 -33.26 4.79 8.84
C VAL A 184 -33.70 6.25 8.79
N TYR A 185 -32.78 7.18 8.55
CA TYR A 185 -33.04 8.61 8.65
C TYR A 185 -33.52 9.26 7.35
N HIS A 186 -33.08 8.80 6.17
CA HIS A 186 -33.60 9.30 4.89
C HIS A 186 -35.05 8.88 4.58
N ARG A 187 -35.58 7.87 5.25
CA ARG A 187 -37.01 7.53 5.17
C ARG A 187 -37.91 8.48 5.96
N ARG A 188 -37.34 9.41 6.72
CA ARG A 188 -38.10 10.36 7.58
C ARG A 188 -38.06 11.80 7.07
N MET A 189 -37.43 12.06 5.89
CA MET A 189 -37.51 13.31 5.16
C MET A 189 -38.26 13.10 3.85
#